data_5bd214ef9cb1704c5cc678fc897f40b0
#
_entry.id   5bd214ef9cb1704c5cc678fc897f40b0
#
_cell.length_a   1.000
_cell.length_b   1.000
_cell.length_c   1.000
_cell.angle_alpha   90.00
_cell.angle_beta   90.00
_cell.angle_gamma   90.00
#
_symmetry.space_group_name_H-M   'P 1'
#
loop_
_entity.id
_entity.type
_entity.pdbx_description
1 polymer ?
#
loop_
_entity_poly.entity_id
_entity_poly.type
_entity_poly.pdbx_seq_one_letter_code
_entity_poly.pdbx_strand_id
1 'polypeptide(L)'
;FSTWSPPGTMKSNGKPSGGSLKSGSEDAFADYLIDFIKVYQEKFGIKIYAISPSNEPNSSGTGWNGCSWSYTNLPISAIKIFARLWTRQVIRI
;
A
#
# COMPACT_ATOMS: atom_id res chain seq x y z
N PHE A 1 7.60 -8.30 -2.92
CA PHE A 1 6.23 -8.00 -3.36
C PHE A 1 5.99 -6.49 -3.39
N SER A 2 5.37 -6.02 -4.45
CA SER A 2 5.01 -4.60 -4.60
C SER A 2 3.58 -4.50 -5.13
N THR A 3 2.80 -3.61 -4.54
CA THR A 3 1.49 -3.24 -5.07
C THR A 3 1.65 -2.18 -6.15
N TRP A 4 0.86 -2.27 -7.20
CA TRP A 4 0.80 -1.22 -8.22
C TRP A 4 0.12 0.03 -7.68
N SER A 5 -0.97 -0.17 -6.95
CA SER A 5 -1.81 0.91 -6.44
C SER A 5 -2.66 0.41 -5.28
N PRO A 6 -3.01 1.27 -4.33
CA PRO A 6 -4.09 0.96 -3.39
C PRO A 6 -5.39 0.64 -4.12
N PRO A 7 -6.30 -0.13 -3.50
CA PRO A 7 -7.64 -0.34 -4.06
C PRO A 7 -8.35 0.98 -4.37
N GLY A 8 -9.17 1.00 -5.41
CA GLY A 8 -9.87 2.21 -5.85
C GLY A 8 -10.68 2.89 -4.75
N THR A 9 -11.25 2.10 -3.83
CA THR A 9 -12.01 2.62 -2.68
C THR A 9 -11.17 3.47 -1.73
N MET A 10 -9.86 3.29 -1.76
CA MET A 10 -8.89 4.04 -0.93
C MET A 10 -8.24 5.20 -1.69
N LYS A 11 -8.65 5.44 -2.94
CA LYS A 11 -8.06 6.47 -3.81
C LYS A 11 -8.92 7.71 -3.86
N SER A 12 -8.26 8.85 -4.02
CA SER A 12 -8.92 10.15 -4.10
C SER A 12 -9.92 10.25 -5.26
N ASN A 13 -9.66 9.55 -6.36
CA ASN A 13 -10.53 9.53 -7.54
C ASN A 13 -11.46 8.31 -7.60
N GLY A 14 -11.40 7.42 -6.62
CA GLY A 14 -12.20 6.20 -6.58
C GLY A 14 -11.81 5.14 -7.61
N LYS A 15 -10.64 5.26 -8.25
CA LYS A 15 -10.20 4.38 -9.34
C LYS A 15 -8.83 3.77 -9.04
N PRO A 16 -8.52 2.58 -9.55
CA PRO A 16 -7.18 1.99 -9.40
C PRO A 16 -6.09 2.78 -10.13
N SER A 17 -6.45 3.49 -11.20
CA SER A 17 -5.49 4.29 -11.99
C SER A 17 -5.56 5.76 -11.61
N GLY A 18 -4.42 6.43 -11.61
CA GLY A 18 -4.32 7.85 -11.27
C GLY A 18 -4.70 8.14 -9.82
N GLY A 19 -4.84 9.42 -9.50
CA GLY A 19 -5.19 9.86 -8.15
C GLY A 19 -4.12 9.59 -7.12
N SER A 20 -4.45 9.79 -5.86
CA SER A 20 -3.57 9.57 -4.71
C SER A 20 -4.31 8.81 -3.60
N LEU A 21 -3.60 8.37 -2.60
CA LEU A 21 -4.23 7.74 -1.43
C LEU A 21 -5.14 8.77 -0.75
N LYS A 22 -6.38 8.37 -0.50
CA LYS A 22 -7.36 9.20 0.20
C LYS A 22 -6.85 9.48 1.62
N SER A 23 -6.96 10.74 2.06
CA SER A 23 -6.58 11.13 3.41
C SER A 23 -7.36 10.30 4.43
N GLY A 24 -6.66 9.76 5.42
CA GLY A 24 -7.26 8.89 6.43
C GLY A 24 -7.34 7.42 6.04
N SER A 25 -6.88 7.03 4.85
CA SER A 25 -6.90 5.64 4.39
C SER A 25 -5.59 4.89 4.65
N GLU A 26 -4.63 5.50 5.33
CA GLU A 26 -3.32 4.90 5.59
C GLU A 26 -3.43 3.61 6.40
N ASP A 27 -4.25 3.60 7.46
CA ASP A 27 -4.45 2.41 8.28
C ASP A 27 -5.18 1.31 7.51
N ALA A 28 -6.19 1.68 6.73
CA ALA A 28 -6.94 0.73 5.89
C ALA A 28 -6.02 0.11 4.84
N PHE A 29 -5.14 0.88 4.24
CA PHE A 29 -4.18 0.36 3.26
C PHE A 29 -3.16 -0.55 3.92
N ALA A 30 -2.67 -0.20 5.11
CA ALA A 30 -1.77 -1.07 5.88
C ALA A 30 -2.45 -2.41 6.20
N ASP A 31 -3.69 -2.39 6.65
CA ASP A 31 -4.46 -3.61 6.93
C ASP A 31 -4.66 -4.46 5.66
N TYR A 32 -4.89 -3.83 4.52
CA TYR A 32 -4.96 -4.50 3.22
C TYR A 32 -3.64 -5.23 2.90
N LEU A 33 -2.51 -4.59 3.12
CA LEU A 33 -1.20 -5.22 2.90
C LEU A 33 -0.95 -6.38 3.86
N ILE A 34 -1.36 -6.23 5.12
CA ILE A 34 -1.26 -7.30 6.13
C ILE A 34 -2.10 -8.51 5.71
N ASP A 35 -3.34 -8.29 5.29
CA ASP A 35 -4.22 -9.35 4.84
C ASP A 35 -3.65 -10.07 3.60
N PHE A 36 -3.05 -9.32 2.68
CA PHE A 36 -2.39 -9.89 1.51
C PHE A 36 -1.28 -10.86 1.93
N ILE A 37 -0.41 -10.42 2.85
CA ILE A 37 0.69 -11.25 3.33
C ILE A 37 0.17 -12.53 3.99
N LYS A 38 -0.84 -12.40 4.85
CA LYS A 38 -1.42 -13.52 5.58
C LYS A 38 -2.11 -14.53 4.66
N VAL A 39 -2.89 -14.04 3.71
CA VAL A 39 -3.63 -14.90 2.77
C VAL A 39 -2.67 -15.69 1.89
N TYR A 40 -1.60 -15.07 1.42
CA TYR A 40 -0.59 -15.78 0.62
C TYR A 40 0.09 -16.89 1.42
N GLN A 41 0.39 -16.65 2.68
CA GLN A 41 0.97 -17.67 3.55
C GLN A 41 -0.01 -18.82 3.80
N GLU A 42 -1.26 -18.50 4.11
CA GLU A 42 -2.26 -19.49 4.50
C GLU A 42 -2.75 -20.32 3.32
N LYS A 43 -2.99 -19.68 2.17
CA LYS A 43 -3.57 -20.39 1.01
C LYS A 43 -2.55 -21.00 0.09
N PHE A 44 -1.38 -20.40 -0.04
CA PHE A 44 -0.38 -20.82 -1.03
C PHE A 44 0.95 -21.26 -0.41
N GLY A 45 1.10 -21.10 0.90
CA GLY A 45 2.36 -21.41 1.58
C GLY A 45 3.52 -20.49 1.18
N ILE A 46 3.22 -19.34 0.58
CA ILE A 46 4.23 -18.38 0.12
C ILE A 46 4.50 -17.39 1.24
N LYS A 47 5.74 -17.35 1.72
CA LYS A 47 6.17 -16.40 2.72
C LYS A 47 6.71 -15.14 2.05
N ILE A 48 5.96 -14.04 2.18
CA ILE A 48 6.40 -12.73 1.69
C ILE A 48 7.34 -12.13 2.74
N TYR A 49 8.60 -11.87 2.36
CA TYR A 49 9.60 -11.35 3.29
C TYR A 49 9.86 -9.84 3.14
N ALA A 50 9.37 -9.24 2.05
CA ALA A 50 9.55 -7.81 1.81
C ALA A 50 8.35 -7.27 1.03
N ILE A 51 7.99 -6.03 1.30
CA ILE A 51 6.86 -5.38 0.66
C ILE A 51 7.21 -3.93 0.30
N SER A 52 6.81 -3.53 -0.90
CA SER A 52 6.84 -2.13 -1.34
C SER A 52 5.40 -1.64 -1.49
N PRO A 53 5.00 -0.58 -0.80
CA PRO A 53 3.61 -0.14 -0.80
C PRO A 53 3.19 0.59 -2.07
N SER A 54 4.13 0.93 -2.96
CA SER A 54 3.81 1.67 -4.17
C SER A 54 4.78 1.37 -5.29
N ASN A 55 4.29 1.44 -6.51
CA ASN A 55 5.09 1.39 -7.74
C ASN A 55 5.13 2.80 -8.34
N GLU A 56 6.31 3.24 -8.74
CA GLU A 56 6.53 4.54 -9.42
C GLU A 56 5.76 5.69 -8.75
N PRO A 57 6.07 6.06 -7.51
CA PRO A 57 5.27 7.03 -6.74
C PRO A 57 5.22 8.43 -7.36
N ASN A 58 6.15 8.76 -8.25
CA ASN A 58 6.16 10.05 -8.96
C ASN A 58 5.35 10.04 -10.24
N SER A 59 4.84 8.89 -10.66
CA SER A 59 4.04 8.77 -11.87
C SER A 59 2.57 9.06 -11.59
N SER A 60 1.86 9.63 -12.57
CA SER A 60 0.42 9.83 -12.48
C SER A 60 -0.36 8.52 -12.49
N GLY A 61 0.23 7.46 -12.99
CA GLY A 61 -0.44 6.17 -13.10
C GLY A 61 -1.59 6.13 -14.10
N THR A 62 -1.63 7.06 -15.05
CA THR A 62 -2.66 7.06 -16.09
C THR A 62 -2.41 5.94 -17.09
N GLY A 63 -3.44 5.19 -17.44
CA GLY A 63 -3.34 4.06 -18.38
C GLY A 63 -2.99 2.72 -17.74
N TRP A 64 -2.60 2.71 -16.46
CA TRP A 64 -2.39 1.50 -15.67
C TRP A 64 -2.71 1.78 -14.20
N ASN A 65 -2.75 0.74 -13.39
CA ASN A 65 -2.94 0.89 -11.95
C ASN A 65 -1.76 1.64 -11.36
N GLY A 66 -2.00 2.78 -10.75
CA GLY A 66 -0.97 3.61 -10.18
C GLY A 66 -1.51 4.59 -9.16
N CYS A 67 -0.62 5.18 -8.39
CA CYS A 67 -0.96 6.12 -7.33
C CYS A 67 0.12 7.18 -7.24
N SER A 68 -0.30 8.43 -7.26
CA SER A 68 0.61 9.57 -7.07
C SER A 68 0.84 9.82 -5.60
N TRP A 69 2.09 10.05 -5.23
CA TRP A 69 2.49 10.35 -3.85
C TRP A 69 3.28 11.65 -3.85
N SER A 70 2.89 12.60 -3.01
CA SER A 70 3.63 13.85 -2.87
C SER A 70 4.85 13.65 -1.98
N TYR A 71 5.84 14.54 -2.11
CA TYR A 71 7.04 14.52 -1.26
C TYR A 71 6.71 14.70 0.22
N THR A 72 5.62 15.39 0.54
CA THR A 72 5.19 15.61 1.92
C THR A 72 4.34 14.43 2.44
N ASN A 73 3.47 13.89 1.61
CA ASN A 73 2.53 12.84 2.02
C ASN A 73 3.15 11.44 2.01
N LEU A 74 4.05 11.16 1.07
CA LEU A 74 4.66 9.83 0.98
C LEU A 74 5.43 9.43 2.25
N PRO A 75 6.31 10.28 2.81
CA PRO A 75 7.00 9.90 4.04
C PRO A 75 6.06 9.69 5.22
N ILE A 76 5.05 10.54 5.37
CA ILE A 76 4.07 10.43 6.46
C ILE A 76 3.26 9.15 6.32
N SER A 77 2.75 8.87 5.12
CA SER A 77 1.98 7.66 4.84
C SER A 77 2.84 6.41 5.02
N ALA A 78 4.09 6.44 4.57
CA ALA A 78 5.02 5.33 4.74
C ALA A 78 5.26 5.03 6.22
N ILE A 79 5.48 6.06 7.04
CA ILE A 79 5.68 5.91 8.48
C ILE A 79 4.45 5.28 9.13
N LYS A 80 3.25 5.74 8.80
CA LYS A 80 2.00 5.20 9.34
C LYS A 80 1.80 3.73 8.94
N ILE A 81 2.07 3.40 7.68
CA ILE A 81 1.98 2.02 7.18
C ILE A 81 2.98 1.13 7.90
N PHE A 82 4.23 1.57 8.03
CA PHE A 82 5.27 0.82 8.75
C PHE A 82 4.90 0.60 10.20
N ALA A 83 4.43 1.64 10.90
CA ALA A 83 4.02 1.53 12.29
C ALA A 83 2.90 0.49 12.46
N ARG A 84 1.94 0.47 11.55
CA ARG A 84 0.85 -0.50 11.58
C ARG A 84 1.36 -1.92 11.36
N LEU A 85 2.21 -2.13 10.37
CA LEU A 85 2.80 -3.44 10.08
C LEU A 85 3.66 -3.93 11.26
N TRP A 86 4.44 -3.03 11.87
CA TRP A 86 5.24 -3.34 13.05
C TRP A 86 4.38 -3.75 14.25
N THR A 87 3.35 -2.95 14.54
CA THR A 87 2.44 -3.20 15.67
C THR A 87 1.74 -4.55 15.52
N ARG A 88 1.41 -4.96 14.29
CA ARG A 88 0.79 -6.26 14.01
C ARG A 88 1.81 -7.40 13.92
N GLN A 89 3.10 -7.13 14.15
CA GLN A 89 4.20 -8.10 14.10
C GLN A 89 4.31 -8.83 12.75
N VAL A 90 3.90 -8.16 11.67
CA VAL A 90 4.00 -8.69 10.30
C VAL A 90 5.39 -8.47 9.74
N ILE A 91 6.03 -7.36 10.11
CA ILE A 91 7.41 -7.05 9.75
C ILE A 91 8.27 -6.95 11.01
N ARG A 92 9.57 -7.22 10.84
CA ARG A 92 10.58 -7.05 11.88
C ARG A 92 11.75 -6.28 11.29
N ILE A 93 12.21 -5.33 12.04
CA ILE A 93 13.39 -4.54 11.66
C ILE A 93 14.63 -5.12 12.33
#